data_b1e33def60411d86ed102314c5717323
#
_entry.id   b1e33def60411d86ed102314c5717323
#
_cell.length_a   1.000
_cell.length_b   1.000
_cell.length_c   1.000
_cell.angle_alpha   90.00
_cell.angle_beta   90.00
_cell.angle_gamma   90.00
#
_symmetry.space_group_name_H-M   'P 1'
#
loop_
_entity.id
_entity.type
_entity.pdbx_description
1 polymer ?
#
loop_
_entity_poly.entity_id
_entity_poly.type
_entity_poly.pdbx_seq_one_letter_code
_entity_poly.pdbx_strand_id
1 'polypeptide(L)'
;MITDYCPTPPTAKKLKIIYGWYIYTIYAQLVFNIYLAVYNGCVRRPIEAPLISVCHSIFIAFLLYQVVKKRTRFAWVMLAYYILMRLYYANVLHIEFNAWSRGLVFIFLTLLLAGTVAVGQLATPPLRQDWLARLGWRQWATLAALSGLLTPLITADYLS
;
A
#
# COMPACT_ATOMS: atom_id res chain seq x y z
N MET A 1 -1.85 38.57 -9.03
CA MET A 1 -2.86 37.82 -9.80
C MET A 1 -2.65 36.35 -9.51
N ILE A 2 -3.39 35.80 -8.53
CA ILE A 2 -3.36 34.36 -8.20
C ILE A 2 -4.37 33.75 -9.15
N THR A 3 -3.87 33.11 -10.23
CA THR A 3 -4.74 32.31 -11.09
C THR A 3 -5.14 31.08 -10.29
N ASP A 4 -6.39 31.01 -9.87
CA ASP A 4 -7.01 29.82 -9.29
C ASP A 4 -6.88 28.66 -10.29
N TYR A 5 -5.83 27.86 -10.12
CA TYR A 5 -5.64 26.64 -10.89
C TYR A 5 -6.64 25.60 -10.39
N CYS A 6 -7.83 25.62 -10.97
CA CYS A 6 -8.77 24.54 -10.81
C CYS A 6 -8.26 23.34 -11.61
N PRO A 7 -7.95 22.18 -11.00
CA PRO A 7 -7.45 21.02 -11.74
C PRO A 7 -8.45 20.68 -12.84
N THR A 8 -7.93 20.52 -14.06
CA THR A 8 -8.78 20.17 -15.20
C THR A 8 -9.56 18.87 -14.90
N PRO A 9 -10.85 18.78 -15.27
CA PRO A 9 -11.73 17.65 -14.94
C PRO A 9 -11.15 16.25 -15.17
N PRO A 10 -10.39 15.99 -16.28
CA PRO A 10 -9.79 14.67 -16.52
C PRO A 10 -8.70 14.28 -15.51
N THR A 11 -8.00 15.24 -14.95
CA THR A 11 -6.95 15.01 -13.93
C THR A 11 -7.52 14.58 -12.60
N ALA A 12 -8.56 15.25 -12.14
CA ALA A 12 -9.27 14.88 -10.91
C ALA A 12 -9.89 13.47 -11.01
N LYS A 13 -10.38 13.09 -12.19
CA LYS A 13 -10.93 11.74 -12.45
C LYS A 13 -9.84 10.67 -12.31
N LYS A 14 -8.65 10.89 -12.90
CA LYS A 14 -7.53 9.95 -12.79
C LYS A 14 -7.08 9.75 -11.35
N LEU A 15 -6.93 10.83 -10.58
CA LEU A 15 -6.55 10.75 -9.16
C LEU A 15 -7.57 9.97 -8.33
N LYS A 16 -8.87 10.15 -8.57
CA LYS A 16 -9.93 9.39 -7.90
C LYS A 16 -9.86 7.89 -8.23
N ILE A 17 -9.53 7.54 -9.46
CA ILE A 17 -9.37 6.13 -9.88
C ILE A 17 -8.17 5.52 -9.14
N ILE A 18 -7.01 6.18 -9.12
CA ILE A 18 -5.81 5.70 -8.42
C ILE A 18 -6.09 5.56 -6.92
N TYR A 19 -6.75 6.54 -6.32
CA TYR A 19 -7.18 6.48 -4.93
C TYR A 19 -8.14 5.31 -4.68
N GLY A 20 -9.07 5.04 -5.59
CA GLY A 20 -9.95 3.88 -5.52
C GLY A 20 -9.15 2.56 -5.49
N TRP A 21 -8.23 2.35 -6.42
CA TRP A 21 -7.34 1.18 -6.45
C TRP A 21 -6.50 1.04 -5.18
N TYR A 22 -6.00 2.16 -4.63
CA TYR A 22 -5.29 2.17 -3.37
C TYR A 22 -6.15 1.66 -2.21
N ILE A 23 -7.37 2.15 -2.09
CA ILE A 23 -8.33 1.68 -1.08
C ILE A 23 -8.63 0.19 -1.25
N TYR A 24 -8.88 -0.29 -2.48
CA TYR A 24 -9.08 -1.72 -2.76
C TYR A 24 -7.86 -2.57 -2.38
N THR A 25 -6.65 -2.07 -2.61
CA THR A 25 -5.41 -2.76 -2.20
C THR A 25 -5.35 -2.95 -0.68
N ILE A 26 -5.70 -1.92 0.10
CA ILE A 26 -5.74 -2.02 1.56
C ILE A 26 -6.85 -2.97 2.02
N TYR A 27 -8.03 -2.93 1.39
CA TYR A 27 -9.11 -3.89 1.66
C TYR A 27 -8.69 -5.33 1.38
N ALA A 28 -8.03 -5.58 0.25
CA ALA A 28 -7.53 -6.93 -0.07
C ALA A 28 -6.55 -7.45 0.99
N GLN A 29 -5.67 -6.58 1.51
CA GLN A 29 -4.78 -6.96 2.62
C GLN A 29 -5.56 -7.24 3.90
N LEU A 30 -6.55 -6.43 4.24
CA LEU A 30 -7.39 -6.63 5.42
C LEU A 30 -8.12 -7.97 5.34
N VAL A 31 -8.78 -8.26 4.21
CA VAL A 31 -9.49 -9.52 3.99
C VAL A 31 -8.54 -10.71 4.09
N PHE A 32 -7.35 -10.60 3.50
CA PHE A 32 -6.34 -11.66 3.58
C PHE A 32 -5.86 -11.91 5.01
N ASN A 33 -5.64 -10.86 5.81
CA ASN A 33 -5.27 -11.03 7.22
C ASN A 33 -6.39 -11.64 8.07
N ILE A 34 -7.64 -11.26 7.82
CA ILE A 34 -8.81 -11.88 8.47
C ILE A 34 -8.89 -13.37 8.09
N TYR A 35 -8.71 -13.70 6.81
CA TYR A 35 -8.65 -15.08 6.36
C TYR A 35 -7.56 -15.86 7.09
N LEU A 36 -6.34 -15.31 7.21
CA LEU A 36 -5.24 -15.94 7.94
C LEU A 36 -5.56 -16.13 9.43
N ALA A 37 -6.23 -15.17 10.06
CA ALA A 37 -6.65 -15.29 11.45
C ALA A 37 -7.60 -16.48 11.66
N VAL A 38 -8.61 -16.59 10.79
CA VAL A 38 -9.57 -17.70 10.81
C VAL A 38 -8.88 -19.04 10.51
N TYR A 39 -8.07 -19.09 9.46
CA TYR A 39 -7.34 -20.29 9.05
C TYR A 39 -6.43 -20.80 10.17
N ASN A 40 -5.60 -19.92 10.76
CA ASN A 40 -4.71 -20.28 11.86
C ASN A 40 -5.48 -20.75 13.11
N GLY A 41 -6.63 -20.15 13.38
CA GLY A 41 -7.52 -20.60 14.46
C GLY A 41 -8.12 -21.98 14.21
N CYS A 42 -8.53 -22.28 12.97
CA CYS A 42 -9.11 -23.56 12.58
C CYS A 42 -8.07 -24.71 12.57
N VAL A 43 -6.84 -24.43 12.17
CA VAL A 43 -5.77 -25.45 12.06
C VAL A 43 -5.08 -25.74 13.41
N ARG A 44 -5.63 -25.25 14.52
CA ARG A 44 -5.10 -25.44 15.89
C ARG A 44 -3.63 -25.05 16.02
N ARG A 45 -3.21 -23.99 15.33
CA ARG A 45 -1.90 -23.40 15.56
C ARG A 45 -1.81 -22.76 16.94
N PRO A 46 -0.59 -22.53 17.49
CA PRO A 46 -0.44 -21.81 18.75
C PRO A 46 -1.29 -20.53 18.75
N ILE A 47 -1.93 -20.22 19.87
CA ILE A 47 -2.88 -19.09 20.00
C ILE A 47 -2.29 -17.73 19.61
N GLU A 48 -0.97 -17.62 19.62
CA GLU A 48 -0.22 -16.45 19.21
C GLU A 48 -0.42 -16.11 17.72
N ALA A 49 -0.48 -17.13 16.83
CA ALA A 49 -0.59 -16.91 15.39
C ALA A 49 -1.92 -16.26 14.97
N PRO A 50 -3.10 -16.75 15.41
CA PRO A 50 -4.36 -16.06 15.13
C PRO A 50 -4.44 -14.69 15.83
N LEU A 51 -3.90 -14.55 17.05
CA LEU A 51 -3.89 -13.28 17.78
C LEU A 51 -3.10 -12.20 17.03
N ILE A 52 -1.91 -12.52 16.55
CA ILE A 52 -1.10 -11.62 15.72
C ILE A 52 -1.88 -11.19 14.48
N SER A 53 -2.52 -12.13 13.77
CA SER A 53 -3.30 -11.81 12.58
C SER A 53 -4.49 -10.90 12.87
N VAL A 54 -5.14 -11.06 14.03
CA VAL A 54 -6.22 -10.17 14.48
C VAL A 54 -5.68 -8.76 14.78
N CYS A 55 -4.58 -8.66 15.52
CA CYS A 55 -3.94 -7.36 15.81
C CYS A 55 -3.55 -6.62 14.50
N HIS A 56 -2.97 -7.33 13.53
CA HIS A 56 -2.68 -6.79 12.21
C HIS A 56 -3.94 -6.29 11.50
N SER A 57 -5.02 -7.06 11.54
CA SER A 57 -6.29 -6.68 10.91
C SER A 57 -6.87 -5.40 11.53
N ILE A 58 -6.85 -5.28 12.85
CA ILE A 58 -7.30 -4.08 13.58
C ILE A 58 -6.46 -2.88 13.17
N PHE A 59 -5.13 -3.03 13.12
CA PHE A 59 -4.23 -1.94 12.76
C PHE A 59 -4.44 -1.50 11.30
N ILE A 60 -4.58 -2.43 10.36
CA ILE A 60 -4.86 -2.12 8.95
C ILE A 60 -6.23 -1.42 8.82
N ALA A 61 -7.25 -1.88 9.54
CA ALA A 61 -8.58 -1.25 9.53
C ALA A 61 -8.52 0.19 10.07
N PHE A 62 -7.75 0.44 11.14
CA PHE A 62 -7.51 1.78 11.66
C PHE A 62 -6.81 2.68 10.62
N LEU A 63 -5.75 2.18 9.98
CA LEU A 63 -5.04 2.92 8.94
C LEU A 63 -5.96 3.23 7.74
N LEU A 64 -6.76 2.24 7.31
CA LEU A 64 -7.74 2.42 6.24
C LEU A 64 -8.72 3.53 6.58
N TYR A 65 -9.28 3.53 7.79
CA TYR A 65 -10.19 4.58 8.25
C TYR A 65 -9.54 5.98 8.17
N GLN A 66 -8.28 6.12 8.59
CA GLN A 66 -7.56 7.39 8.53
C GLN A 66 -7.26 7.82 7.09
N VAL A 67 -6.92 6.86 6.22
CA VAL A 67 -6.67 7.12 4.79
C VAL A 67 -7.95 7.55 4.07
N VAL A 68 -9.09 6.93 4.37
CA VAL A 68 -10.40 7.34 3.83
C VAL A 68 -10.71 8.80 4.20
N LYS A 69 -10.28 9.26 5.37
CA LYS A 69 -10.33 10.67 5.78
C LYS A 69 -9.29 11.57 5.08
N LYS A 70 -8.58 11.05 4.06
CA LYS A 70 -7.54 11.75 3.29
C LYS A 70 -6.39 12.31 4.14
N ARG A 71 -6.07 11.68 5.25
CA ARG A 71 -4.96 12.06 6.10
C ARG A 71 -3.65 11.52 5.53
N THR A 72 -2.90 12.34 4.84
CA THR A 72 -1.67 11.99 4.11
C THR A 72 -0.64 11.27 4.98
N ARG A 73 -0.47 11.67 6.24
CA ARG A 73 0.48 11.02 7.16
C ARG A 73 0.20 9.53 7.32
N PHE A 74 -1.06 9.14 7.42
CA PHE A 74 -1.45 7.73 7.56
C PHE A 74 -1.29 6.91 6.28
N ALA A 75 -1.34 7.55 5.11
CA ALA A 75 -1.01 6.88 3.86
C ALA A 75 0.48 6.48 3.81
N TRP A 76 1.39 7.34 4.28
CA TRP A 76 2.81 7.01 4.43
C TRP A 76 3.05 5.93 5.50
N VAL A 77 2.34 6.00 6.63
CA VAL A 77 2.40 4.96 7.67
C VAL A 77 1.95 3.61 7.11
N MET A 78 0.89 3.57 6.30
CA MET A 78 0.40 2.34 5.65
C MET A 78 1.46 1.75 4.71
N LEU A 79 2.12 2.58 3.91
CA LEU A 79 3.19 2.14 3.02
C LEU A 79 4.39 1.59 3.80
N ALA A 80 4.84 2.31 4.83
CA ALA A 80 5.93 1.88 5.70
C ALA A 80 5.59 0.56 6.42
N TYR A 81 4.38 0.46 6.96
CA TYR A 81 3.89 -0.77 7.58
C TYR A 81 3.91 -1.95 6.62
N TYR A 82 3.44 -1.77 5.38
CA TYR A 82 3.49 -2.82 4.37
C TYR A 82 4.91 -3.32 4.13
N ILE A 83 5.88 -2.41 3.95
CA ILE A 83 7.30 -2.72 3.73
C ILE A 83 7.87 -3.48 4.94
N LEU A 84 7.66 -2.96 6.15
CA LEU A 84 8.14 -3.58 7.38
C LEU A 84 7.58 -4.98 7.59
N MET A 85 6.31 -5.19 7.27
CA MET A 85 5.70 -6.52 7.38
C MET A 85 6.28 -7.52 6.37
N ARG A 86 6.65 -7.09 5.15
CA ARG A 86 7.31 -7.97 4.18
C ARG A 86 8.72 -8.36 4.65
N LEU A 87 9.48 -7.39 5.17
CA LEU A 87 10.78 -7.66 5.77
C LEU A 87 10.66 -8.62 6.97
N TYR A 88 9.67 -8.42 7.83
CA TYR A 88 9.41 -9.31 8.95
C TYR A 88 9.10 -10.75 8.49
N TYR A 89 8.23 -10.91 7.49
CA TYR A 89 7.89 -12.24 6.95
C TYR A 89 9.10 -12.93 6.31
N ALA A 90 9.94 -12.19 5.59
CA ALA A 90 11.12 -12.76 4.96
C ALA A 90 12.21 -13.15 5.99
N ASN A 91 12.50 -12.24 6.94
CA ASN A 91 13.71 -12.36 7.78
C ASN A 91 13.46 -12.95 9.17
N VAL A 92 12.24 -12.84 9.71
CA VAL A 92 11.93 -13.37 11.05
C VAL A 92 11.14 -14.68 10.96
N LEU A 93 10.21 -14.76 10.01
CA LEU A 93 9.41 -15.96 9.80
C LEU A 93 9.98 -16.87 8.70
N HIS A 94 11.06 -16.46 8.06
CA HIS A 94 11.74 -17.20 6.97
C HIS A 94 10.76 -17.72 5.90
N ILE A 95 9.75 -16.87 5.55
CA ILE A 95 8.78 -17.22 4.52
C ILE A 95 9.41 -16.99 3.16
N GLU A 96 9.61 -18.06 2.42
CA GLU A 96 10.12 -18.01 1.04
C GLU A 96 9.09 -17.37 0.10
N PHE A 97 9.50 -16.29 -0.57
CA PHE A 97 8.71 -15.64 -1.60
C PHE A 97 9.06 -16.24 -2.97
N ASN A 98 8.18 -17.08 -3.51
CA ASN A 98 8.30 -17.58 -4.87
C ASN A 98 8.05 -16.46 -5.91
N ALA A 99 8.29 -16.73 -7.19
CA ALA A 99 8.13 -15.74 -8.26
C ALA A 99 6.71 -15.13 -8.31
N TRP A 100 5.69 -15.94 -8.04
CA TRP A 100 4.30 -15.47 -8.03
C TRP A 100 4.02 -14.52 -6.86
N SER A 101 4.44 -14.87 -5.65
CA SER A 101 4.27 -14.02 -4.47
C SER A 101 5.07 -12.72 -4.58
N ARG A 102 6.28 -12.75 -5.15
CA ARG A 102 7.05 -11.52 -5.46
C ARG A 102 6.32 -10.64 -6.47
N GLY A 103 5.70 -11.23 -7.50
CA GLY A 103 4.86 -10.49 -8.45
C GLY A 103 3.69 -9.78 -7.78
N LEU A 104 3.00 -10.44 -6.84
CA LEU A 104 1.94 -9.82 -6.05
C LEU A 104 2.46 -8.69 -5.15
N VAL A 105 3.59 -8.89 -4.48
CA VAL A 105 4.25 -7.84 -3.67
C VAL A 105 4.57 -6.62 -4.52
N PHE A 106 5.11 -6.82 -5.72
CA PHE A 106 5.41 -5.76 -6.67
C PHE A 106 4.16 -4.94 -7.05
N ILE A 107 3.06 -5.64 -7.41
CA ILE A 107 1.80 -4.99 -7.77
C ILE A 107 1.25 -4.19 -6.59
N PHE A 108 1.16 -4.78 -5.41
CA PHE A 108 0.66 -4.11 -4.21
C PHE A 108 1.53 -2.91 -3.83
N LEU A 109 2.84 -3.04 -3.88
CA LEU A 109 3.76 -1.95 -3.57
C LEU A 109 3.60 -0.78 -4.55
N THR A 110 3.46 -1.07 -5.84
CA THR A 110 3.22 -0.06 -6.88
C THR A 110 1.91 0.70 -6.63
N LEU A 111 0.83 -0.02 -6.31
CA LEU A 111 -0.48 0.57 -6.02
C LEU A 111 -0.46 1.39 -4.71
N LEU A 112 0.25 0.91 -3.69
CA LEU A 112 0.41 1.64 -2.42
C LEU A 112 1.23 2.91 -2.60
N LEU A 113 2.32 2.87 -3.36
CA LEU A 113 3.12 4.06 -3.70
C LEU A 113 2.28 5.08 -4.48
N ALA A 114 1.64 4.65 -5.57
CA ALA A 114 0.79 5.51 -6.38
C ALA A 114 -0.34 6.14 -5.56
N GLY A 115 -0.99 5.34 -4.73
CA GLY A 115 -2.09 5.78 -3.87
C GLY A 115 -1.65 6.74 -2.77
N THR A 116 -0.52 6.51 -2.14
CA THR A 116 0.05 7.41 -1.11
C THR A 116 0.28 8.80 -1.69
N VAL A 117 0.86 8.86 -2.90
CA VAL A 117 1.06 10.13 -3.60
C VAL A 117 -0.29 10.76 -4.01
N ALA A 118 -1.26 9.96 -4.47
CA ALA A 118 -2.60 10.45 -4.83
C ALA A 118 -3.34 11.03 -3.61
N VAL A 119 -3.25 10.40 -2.43
CA VAL A 119 -3.82 10.93 -1.18
C VAL A 119 -3.17 12.27 -0.83
N GLY A 120 -1.84 12.37 -0.96
CA GLY A 120 -1.10 13.62 -0.74
C GLY A 120 -1.62 14.76 -1.63
N GLN A 121 -1.86 14.48 -2.90
CA GLN A 121 -2.36 15.48 -3.84
C GLN A 121 -3.84 15.84 -3.65
N LEU A 122 -4.67 14.87 -3.27
CA LEU A 122 -6.08 15.13 -2.93
C LEU A 122 -6.25 15.92 -1.64
N ALA A 123 -5.23 15.92 -0.76
CA ALA A 123 -5.24 16.61 0.53
C ALA A 123 -4.64 18.02 0.48
N THR A 124 -3.84 18.35 -0.53
CA THR A 124 -3.20 19.68 -0.69
C THR A 124 -3.99 20.59 -1.61
N PRO A 125 -4.02 21.91 -1.34
CA PRO A 125 -4.63 22.87 -2.25
C PRO A 125 -3.90 22.90 -3.62
N PRO A 126 -4.58 23.32 -4.69
CA PRO A 126 -4.23 23.07 -6.10
C PRO A 126 -2.85 23.53 -6.57
N LEU A 127 -2.17 24.39 -5.83
CA LEU A 127 -0.89 25.00 -6.23
C LEU A 127 0.34 24.05 -6.33
N ARG A 128 0.23 22.80 -5.88
CA ARG A 128 1.34 21.82 -5.87
C ARG A 128 1.00 20.46 -6.50
N GLN A 129 -0.09 20.40 -7.25
CA GLN A 129 -0.64 19.12 -7.77
C GLN A 129 -0.01 18.64 -9.09
N ASP A 130 1.02 19.30 -9.60
CA ASP A 130 1.42 19.14 -10.99
C ASP A 130 2.09 17.81 -11.34
N TRP A 131 2.68 17.10 -10.38
CA TRP A 131 3.50 15.95 -10.73
C TRP A 131 2.68 14.70 -11.07
N LEU A 132 1.65 14.37 -10.29
CA LEU A 132 0.78 13.22 -10.56
C LEU A 132 -0.41 13.56 -11.45
N ALA A 133 -0.77 14.83 -11.52
CA ALA A 133 -1.77 15.30 -12.45
C ALA A 133 -1.37 15.02 -13.91
N ARG A 134 -0.07 15.00 -14.16
CA ARG A 134 0.54 14.59 -15.43
C ARG A 134 0.90 13.12 -15.45
N LEU A 135 0.23 12.22 -14.70
CA LEU A 135 0.51 10.80 -14.70
C LEU A 135 0.42 10.24 -16.13
N GLY A 136 1.47 10.53 -16.88
CA GLY A 136 1.80 9.90 -18.12
C GLY A 136 2.52 8.57 -17.84
N TRP A 137 2.85 7.85 -18.88
CA TRP A 137 3.58 6.59 -18.80
C TRP A 137 4.91 6.69 -18.02
N ARG A 138 5.58 7.87 -18.04
CA ARG A 138 6.87 8.11 -17.34
C ARG A 138 6.74 7.97 -15.82
N GLN A 139 5.70 8.55 -15.23
CA GLN A 139 5.47 8.48 -13.78
C GLN A 139 5.10 7.06 -13.34
N TRP A 140 4.28 6.35 -14.12
CA TRP A 140 4.03 4.94 -13.88
C TRP A 140 5.29 4.10 -14.02
N ALA A 141 6.13 4.36 -15.01
CA ALA A 141 7.42 3.70 -15.17
C ALA A 141 8.34 3.96 -13.96
N THR A 142 8.37 5.19 -13.44
CA THR A 142 9.15 5.52 -12.23
C THR A 142 8.64 4.76 -11.00
N LEU A 143 7.31 4.73 -10.77
CA LEU A 143 6.73 3.98 -9.66
C LEU A 143 6.98 2.48 -9.79
N ALA A 144 6.83 1.93 -10.99
CA ALA A 144 7.12 0.52 -11.26
C ALA A 144 8.62 0.20 -11.09
N ALA A 145 9.51 1.08 -11.54
CA ALA A 145 10.95 0.91 -11.34
C ALA A 145 11.32 0.92 -9.84
N LEU A 146 10.79 1.88 -9.05
CA LEU A 146 10.98 1.92 -7.60
C LEU A 146 10.44 0.65 -6.93
N SER A 147 9.25 0.21 -7.30
CA SER A 147 8.67 -1.03 -6.77
C SER A 147 9.49 -2.25 -7.17
N GLY A 148 10.01 -2.28 -8.42
CA GLY A 148 10.87 -3.34 -8.93
C GLY A 148 12.21 -3.44 -8.18
N LEU A 149 12.79 -2.30 -7.79
CA LEU A 149 13.99 -2.25 -6.97
C LEU A 149 13.72 -2.66 -5.51
N LEU A 150 12.59 -2.21 -4.94
CA LEU A 150 12.26 -2.50 -3.55
C LEU A 150 11.78 -3.95 -3.34
N THR A 151 11.07 -4.53 -4.30
CA THR A 151 10.49 -5.88 -4.14
C THR A 151 11.54 -6.94 -3.79
N PRO A 152 12.66 -7.10 -4.52
CA PRO A 152 13.67 -8.08 -4.15
C PRO A 152 14.29 -7.78 -2.77
N LEU A 153 14.47 -6.50 -2.42
CA LEU A 153 15.03 -6.10 -1.12
C LEU A 153 14.11 -6.49 0.04
N ILE A 154 12.80 -6.27 -0.08
CA ILE A 154 11.85 -6.55 1.02
C ILE A 154 11.36 -8.00 1.06
N THR A 155 11.72 -8.82 0.06
CA THR A 155 11.39 -10.25 0.00
C THR A 155 12.61 -11.15 0.09
N ALA A 156 13.81 -10.58 0.27
CA ALA A 156 15.03 -11.35 0.49
C ALA A 156 15.12 -11.77 1.96
N ASP A 157 15.58 -13.00 2.17
CA ASP A 157 15.98 -13.45 3.50
C ASP A 157 17.47 -13.09 3.70
N TYR A 158 17.72 -12.14 4.60
CA TYR A 158 19.07 -11.67 4.92
C TYR A 158 19.64 -12.35 6.17
N LEU A 159 18.84 -13.16 6.86
CA LEU A 159 19.20 -13.79 8.15
C LEU A 159 19.36 -15.30 8.04
N SER A 160 19.19 -15.87 6.83
CA SER A 160 19.43 -17.29 6.54
C SER A 160 20.91 -17.61 6.39
#